data_57eb6eede8e25e2158c3078009f9f7d6
#
_entry.id   57eb6eede8e25e2158c3078009f9f7d6
#
_cell.length_a   1.000
_cell.length_b   1.000
_cell.length_c   1.000
_cell.angle_alpha   90.00
_cell.angle_beta   90.00
_cell.angle_gamma   90.00
#
_symmetry.space_group_name_H-M   'P 1'
#
loop_
_entity.id
_entity.type
_entity.pdbx_description
1 polymer ?
#
loop_
_entity_poly.entity_id
_entity_poly.type
_entity_poly.pdbx_seq_one_letter_code
_entity_poly.pdbx_strand_id
1 'polypeptide(L)'
;MDCGKDIATIDRHGRLKAGKGFTAPVTIMVTAVSAENSAISATHTVQILPPVTTVAISAPRNYIDVDGEDKRLQLTARVLPEDAAQSVTWSTSNKRIATVDANGVVTALKAGTVTITATATDGTGVRAKFTVKVQKTVKSLTISGAAKLGGGQSTTIKATILPKDAANQKVIYSLNCPASVATISTSGVLTTKNVTEITTVTVNAVSAENSTISATWTLVIYPKTTKLTLTAASSWVNVGASVQLHVSATPE
;
A
#
# COMPACT_ATOMS: atom_id res chain seq x y z
N MET A 1 20.24 7.40 53.36
CA MET A 1 19.25 6.84 52.45
C MET A 1 18.31 5.98 53.27
N ASP A 2 17.08 6.37 53.42
CA ASP A 2 16.09 5.69 54.29
C ASP A 2 15.04 4.92 53.43
N CYS A 3 15.46 4.47 52.29
CA CYS A 3 14.71 3.50 51.50
C CYS A 3 15.30 2.12 51.69
N GLY A 4 14.48 1.08 51.86
CA GLY A 4 14.92 -0.29 52.00
C GLY A 4 15.91 -0.70 50.89
N LYS A 5 16.87 -1.58 51.23
CA LYS A 5 17.91 -2.06 50.28
C LYS A 5 17.30 -2.67 49.00
N ASP A 6 16.06 -3.07 49.08
CA ASP A 6 15.31 -3.62 47.92
C ASP A 6 14.88 -2.55 46.90
N ILE A 7 14.79 -1.27 47.36
CA ILE A 7 14.39 -0.14 46.48
C ILE A 7 15.60 0.40 45.72
N ALA A 8 16.68 0.74 46.42
CA ALA A 8 17.89 1.24 45.79
C ALA A 8 19.10 1.10 46.70
N THR A 9 20.28 1.02 46.11
CA THR A 9 21.57 1.07 46.81
C THR A 9 22.46 2.13 46.19
N ILE A 10 23.33 2.75 46.99
CA ILE A 10 24.35 3.67 46.51
C ILE A 10 25.73 3.17 46.93
N ASP A 11 26.70 3.18 46.04
CA ASP A 11 28.05 2.76 46.30
C ASP A 11 28.93 3.94 46.81
N ARG A 12 30.15 3.64 47.21
CA ARG A 12 31.13 4.63 47.73
C ARG A 12 31.55 5.69 46.71
N HIS A 13 31.27 5.46 45.43
CA HIS A 13 31.56 6.39 44.34
C HIS A 13 30.34 7.24 43.93
N GLY A 14 29.23 7.15 44.70
CA GLY A 14 28.00 7.87 44.45
C GLY A 14 27.15 7.26 43.33
N ARG A 15 27.42 6.05 42.86
CA ARG A 15 26.64 5.37 41.87
C ARG A 15 25.38 4.77 42.47
N LEU A 16 24.21 5.28 42.08
CA LEU A 16 22.92 4.75 42.49
C LEU A 16 22.54 3.56 41.60
N LYS A 17 22.10 2.47 42.20
CA LYS A 17 21.57 1.28 41.55
C LYS A 17 20.15 1.04 42.05
N ALA A 18 19.18 1.05 41.14
CA ALA A 18 17.82 0.71 41.47
C ALA A 18 17.66 -0.80 41.74
N GLY A 19 16.73 -1.13 42.62
CA GLY A 19 16.27 -2.48 42.86
C GLY A 19 15.50 -3.06 41.66
N LYS A 20 14.89 -4.21 41.87
CA LYS A 20 14.09 -4.91 40.83
C LYS A 20 12.66 -5.09 41.32
N GLY A 21 11.72 -5.32 40.37
CA GLY A 21 10.35 -5.72 40.68
C GLY A 21 9.37 -4.56 40.89
N PHE A 22 9.72 -3.34 40.49
CA PHE A 22 8.80 -2.22 40.54
C PHE A 22 7.76 -2.32 39.37
N THR A 23 6.52 -2.13 39.77
CA THR A 23 5.37 -2.08 38.83
C THR A 23 4.81 -0.67 38.67
N ALA A 24 5.31 0.29 39.46
CA ALA A 24 4.97 1.71 39.47
C ALA A 24 6.20 2.56 39.79
N PRO A 25 6.23 3.85 39.41
CA PRO A 25 7.32 4.76 39.76
C PRO A 25 7.51 4.91 41.27
N VAL A 26 8.78 4.90 41.73
CA VAL A 26 9.15 5.14 43.12
C VAL A 26 10.08 6.32 43.18
N THR A 27 9.75 7.31 44.01
CA THR A 27 10.55 8.50 44.22
C THR A 27 11.41 8.29 45.49
N ILE A 28 12.73 8.45 45.36
CA ILE A 28 13.67 8.41 46.47
C ILE A 28 14.42 9.73 46.62
N MET A 29 14.75 10.07 47.83
CA MET A 29 15.60 11.24 48.17
C MET A 29 16.99 10.75 48.57
N VAL A 30 18.01 11.23 47.90
CA VAL A 30 19.41 10.98 48.21
C VAL A 30 19.97 12.17 48.95
N THR A 31 20.56 11.94 50.12
CA THR A 31 21.17 12.98 50.93
C THR A 31 22.68 12.72 51.03
N ALA A 32 23.49 13.72 50.71
CA ALA A 32 24.89 13.75 50.94
C ALA A 32 25.14 14.61 52.20
N VAL A 33 25.92 14.11 53.13
CA VAL A 33 26.27 14.80 54.40
C VAL A 33 27.81 14.91 54.47
N SER A 34 28.31 16.09 54.87
CA SER A 34 29.73 16.29 55.06
C SER A 34 30.26 15.41 56.19
N ALA A 35 31.39 14.72 55.95
CA ALA A 35 32.05 13.91 56.98
C ALA A 35 32.68 14.74 58.11
N GLU A 36 33.03 16.00 57.84
CA GLU A 36 33.62 16.93 58.79
C GLU A 36 32.58 17.70 59.61
N ASN A 37 31.43 18.03 58.97
CA ASN A 37 30.37 18.77 59.64
C ASN A 37 29.00 18.24 59.20
N SER A 38 28.35 17.47 60.05
CA SER A 38 27.03 16.85 59.78
C SER A 38 25.88 17.86 59.60
N ALA A 39 26.07 19.12 59.96
CA ALA A 39 25.10 20.20 59.69
C ALA A 39 25.07 20.63 58.20
N ILE A 40 26.14 20.28 57.45
CA ILE A 40 26.25 20.56 56.04
C ILE A 40 25.77 19.34 55.23
N SER A 41 24.63 19.48 54.58
CA SER A 41 24.05 18.42 53.76
C SER A 41 23.41 19.00 52.46
N ALA A 42 23.32 18.15 51.46
CA ALA A 42 22.59 18.44 50.22
C ALA A 42 21.72 17.25 49.88
N THR A 43 20.55 17.52 49.28
CA THR A 43 19.58 16.51 48.87
C THR A 43 19.29 16.56 47.41
N HIS A 44 19.03 15.39 46.78
CA HIS A 44 18.57 15.28 45.42
C HIS A 44 17.51 14.18 45.30
N THR A 45 16.44 14.45 44.55
CA THR A 45 15.33 13.51 44.33
C THR A 45 15.56 12.74 43.03
N VAL A 46 15.45 11.42 43.10
CA VAL A 46 15.56 10.54 41.93
C VAL A 46 14.28 9.70 41.82
N GLN A 47 13.72 9.64 40.61
CA GLN A 47 12.60 8.77 40.33
C GLN A 47 13.10 7.49 39.67
N ILE A 48 12.71 6.35 40.23
CA ILE A 48 12.94 5.01 39.70
C ILE A 48 11.67 4.63 38.94
N LEU A 49 11.77 4.38 37.64
CA LEU A 49 10.65 3.99 36.79
C LEU A 49 10.52 2.47 36.71
N PRO A 50 9.31 1.93 36.50
CA PRO A 50 9.10 0.52 36.23
C PRO A 50 9.78 0.13 34.91
N PRO A 51 10.15 -1.15 34.74
CA PRO A 51 10.75 -1.61 33.49
C PRO A 51 9.75 -1.62 32.35
N VAL A 52 10.24 -1.39 31.14
CA VAL A 52 9.43 -1.55 29.92
C VAL A 52 9.09 -3.03 29.74
N THR A 53 7.80 -3.31 29.54
CA THR A 53 7.29 -4.68 29.30
C THR A 53 6.90 -4.90 27.84
N THR A 54 6.49 -3.84 27.15
CA THR A 54 6.04 -3.93 25.76
C THR A 54 6.44 -2.69 24.97
N VAL A 55 6.88 -2.91 23.74
CA VAL A 55 6.99 -1.88 22.68
C VAL A 55 6.10 -2.30 21.53
N ALA A 56 5.30 -1.39 21.01
CA ALA A 56 4.50 -1.60 19.80
C ALA A 56 4.83 -0.53 18.76
N ILE A 57 4.78 -0.89 17.47
CA ILE A 57 4.99 0.06 16.37
C ILE A 57 3.70 0.12 15.55
N SER A 58 3.27 1.34 15.23
CA SER A 58 2.17 1.61 14.31
C SER A 58 2.58 2.56 13.21
N ALA A 59 1.86 2.50 12.08
CA ALA A 59 2.03 3.38 10.93
C ALA A 59 0.73 3.45 10.12
N PRO A 60 0.49 4.53 9.34
CA PRO A 60 -0.70 4.66 8.49
C PRO A 60 -0.68 3.67 7.31
N ARG A 61 0.48 3.18 6.92
CA ARG A 61 0.71 2.20 5.85
C ARG A 61 1.99 1.41 6.11
N ASN A 62 2.21 0.33 5.35
CA ASN A 62 3.43 -0.49 5.47
C ASN A 62 4.33 -0.43 4.23
N TYR A 63 4.14 0.57 3.37
CA TYR A 63 4.94 0.77 2.16
C TYR A 63 5.31 2.25 1.96
N ILE A 64 6.35 2.47 1.16
CA ILE A 64 6.81 3.79 0.68
C ILE A 64 7.02 3.68 -0.83
N ASP A 65 6.49 4.66 -1.58
CA ASP A 65 6.77 4.79 -3.00
C ASP A 65 8.16 5.41 -3.21
N VAL A 66 9.09 4.62 -3.77
CA VAL A 66 10.47 5.05 -4.00
C VAL A 66 10.59 6.16 -5.05
N ASP A 67 9.62 6.22 -5.98
CA ASP A 67 9.56 7.24 -7.05
C ASP A 67 8.47 8.30 -6.75
N GLY A 68 7.85 8.26 -5.57
CA GLY A 68 6.86 9.23 -5.11
C GLY A 68 7.49 10.56 -4.66
N GLU A 69 6.65 11.59 -4.55
CA GLU A 69 7.05 12.90 -4.00
C GLU A 69 7.44 12.77 -2.52
N ASP A 70 6.63 12.04 -1.75
CA ASP A 70 6.92 11.77 -0.34
C ASP A 70 7.52 10.36 -0.18
N LYS A 71 8.85 10.32 -0.05
CA LYS A 71 9.63 9.11 0.20
C LYS A 71 9.74 8.75 1.68
N ARG A 72 8.84 9.27 2.51
CA ARG A 72 8.88 9.13 3.97
C ARG A 72 7.69 8.37 4.51
N LEU A 73 7.88 7.73 5.66
CA LEU A 73 6.85 7.07 6.43
C LEU A 73 7.11 7.30 7.91
N GLN A 74 6.18 7.93 8.60
CA GLN A 74 6.24 8.08 10.04
C GLN A 74 5.84 6.78 10.72
N LEU A 75 6.71 6.24 11.57
CA LEU A 75 6.42 5.19 12.52
C LEU A 75 6.24 5.80 13.91
N THR A 76 5.28 5.30 14.67
CA THR A 76 5.04 5.67 16.06
C THR A 76 5.27 4.47 16.95
N ALA A 77 6.13 4.62 17.96
CA ALA A 77 6.31 3.62 18.99
C ALA A 77 5.41 3.94 20.19
N ARG A 78 4.76 2.92 20.74
CA ARG A 78 4.08 2.96 22.04
C ARG A 78 4.80 2.04 22.99
N VAL A 79 5.14 2.56 24.17
CA VAL A 79 5.84 1.82 25.21
C VAL A 79 4.89 1.60 26.39
N LEU A 80 4.93 0.42 27.00
CA LEU A 80 4.14 0.07 28.17
C LEU A 80 5.04 -0.51 29.26
N PRO A 81 4.72 -0.27 30.56
CA PRO A 81 3.62 0.56 31.03
C PRO A 81 3.84 2.05 30.72
N GLU A 82 2.77 2.86 30.79
CA GLU A 82 2.83 4.29 30.39
C GLU A 82 3.72 5.14 31.31
N ASP A 83 3.95 4.70 32.53
CA ASP A 83 4.83 5.30 33.52
C ASP A 83 6.29 4.81 33.45
N ALA A 84 6.61 3.88 32.54
CA ALA A 84 7.98 3.49 32.21
C ALA A 84 8.69 4.55 31.35
N ALA A 85 9.99 4.39 31.12
CA ALA A 85 10.74 5.22 30.20
C ALA A 85 10.19 5.11 28.78
N GLN A 86 9.63 6.19 28.22
CA GLN A 86 8.91 6.19 26.94
C GLN A 86 9.83 6.29 25.72
N SER A 87 11.15 6.40 25.92
CA SER A 87 12.11 6.57 24.84
C SER A 87 12.45 5.25 24.16
N VAL A 88 12.58 5.28 22.82
CA VAL A 88 13.08 4.16 22.03
C VAL A 88 14.22 4.59 21.12
N THR A 89 15.08 3.64 20.77
CA THR A 89 16.06 3.78 19.69
C THR A 89 15.56 3.05 18.45
N TRP A 90 15.71 3.68 17.28
CA TRP A 90 15.30 3.14 16.01
C TRP A 90 16.49 2.57 15.24
N SER A 91 16.28 1.47 14.55
CA SER A 91 17.26 0.87 13.65
C SER A 91 16.58 0.23 12.42
N THR A 92 17.33 0.11 11.33
CA THR A 92 16.89 -0.56 10.10
C THR A 92 17.77 -1.77 9.80
N SER A 93 17.17 -2.82 9.26
CA SER A 93 17.89 -4.03 8.85
C SER A 93 18.78 -3.79 7.62
N ASN A 94 18.49 -2.76 6.79
CA ASN A 94 19.27 -2.45 5.61
C ASN A 94 19.22 -0.95 5.25
N LYS A 95 20.29 -0.23 5.60
CA LYS A 95 20.44 1.20 5.34
C LYS A 95 20.53 1.57 3.84
N ARG A 96 20.78 0.59 2.95
CA ARG A 96 20.81 0.82 1.49
C ARG A 96 19.40 0.86 0.88
N ILE A 97 18.40 0.27 1.56
CA ILE A 97 17.01 0.26 1.12
C ILE A 97 16.24 1.41 1.76
N ALA A 98 16.36 1.59 3.08
CA ALA A 98 15.77 2.72 3.80
C ALA A 98 16.55 3.04 5.07
N THR A 99 16.56 4.30 5.46
CA THR A 99 17.07 4.79 6.73
C THR A 99 15.90 5.09 7.67
N VAL A 100 16.18 5.15 8.97
CA VAL A 100 15.24 5.64 9.99
C VAL A 100 15.97 6.62 10.90
N ASP A 101 15.33 7.73 11.24
CA ASP A 101 15.88 8.73 12.16
C ASP A 101 15.44 8.47 13.63
N ALA A 102 15.89 9.34 14.54
CA ALA A 102 15.57 9.23 15.97
C ALA A 102 14.08 9.45 16.28
N ASN A 103 13.34 10.10 15.37
CA ASN A 103 11.91 10.37 15.52
C ASN A 103 11.03 9.27 14.89
N GLY A 104 11.63 8.21 14.34
CA GLY A 104 10.91 7.11 13.69
C GLY A 104 10.48 7.42 12.24
N VAL A 105 11.04 8.48 11.61
CA VAL A 105 10.79 8.76 10.19
C VAL A 105 11.66 7.84 9.33
N VAL A 106 11.02 6.96 8.60
CA VAL A 106 11.67 6.08 7.61
C VAL A 106 11.77 6.80 6.28
N THR A 107 12.98 6.88 5.70
CA THR A 107 13.23 7.46 4.38
C THR A 107 13.66 6.40 3.40
N ALA A 108 12.92 6.25 2.30
CA ALA A 108 13.20 5.28 1.23
C ALA A 108 14.37 5.72 0.36
N LEU A 109 15.25 4.78 0.00
CA LEU A 109 16.41 4.99 -0.88
C LEU A 109 16.36 4.12 -2.13
N LYS A 110 15.96 2.86 -1.99
CA LYS A 110 15.92 1.86 -3.08
C LYS A 110 14.79 0.87 -2.83
N ALA A 111 14.17 0.39 -3.90
CA ALA A 111 13.15 -0.66 -3.81
C ALA A 111 13.68 -1.91 -3.10
N GLY A 112 12.85 -2.48 -2.23
CA GLY A 112 13.14 -3.65 -1.42
C GLY A 112 12.30 -3.70 -0.15
N THR A 113 12.57 -4.67 0.70
CA THR A 113 11.88 -4.82 1.99
C THR A 113 12.88 -4.65 3.12
N VAL A 114 12.52 -3.87 4.15
CA VAL A 114 13.31 -3.69 5.35
C VAL A 114 12.48 -3.93 6.60
N THR A 115 13.15 -4.33 7.66
CA THR A 115 12.58 -4.39 9.00
C THR A 115 13.12 -3.22 9.82
N ILE A 116 12.22 -2.38 10.32
CA ILE A 116 12.54 -1.31 11.27
C ILE A 116 12.30 -1.85 12.67
N THR A 117 13.23 -1.59 13.57
CA THR A 117 13.17 -2.05 14.97
C THR A 117 13.20 -0.85 15.89
N ALA A 118 12.25 -0.77 16.82
CA ALA A 118 12.25 0.13 17.95
C ALA A 118 12.65 -0.66 19.22
N THR A 119 13.68 -0.20 19.93
CA THR A 119 14.20 -0.83 21.15
C THR A 119 14.07 0.15 22.30
N ALA A 120 13.51 -0.28 23.43
CA ALA A 120 13.42 0.51 24.65
C ALA A 120 14.81 0.94 25.15
N THR A 121 14.93 2.16 25.69
CA THR A 121 16.20 2.73 26.16
C THR A 121 16.49 2.43 27.63
N ASP A 122 15.58 1.80 28.35
CA ASP A 122 15.69 1.47 29.79
C ASP A 122 16.63 0.31 30.10
N GLY A 123 17.25 -0.30 29.08
CA GLY A 123 18.16 -1.43 29.24
C GLY A 123 17.49 -2.81 29.33
N THR A 124 16.16 -2.90 29.28
CA THR A 124 15.44 -4.20 29.28
C THR A 124 15.64 -4.97 27.97
N GLY A 125 15.98 -4.28 26.86
CA GLY A 125 16.10 -4.89 25.53
C GLY A 125 14.76 -5.22 24.88
N VAL A 126 13.64 -4.79 25.46
CA VAL A 126 12.30 -4.95 24.87
C VAL A 126 12.22 -4.16 23.56
N ARG A 127 11.71 -4.81 22.52
CA ARG A 127 11.71 -4.24 21.16
C ARG A 127 10.53 -4.73 20.35
N ALA A 128 10.15 -3.91 19.38
CA ALA A 128 9.18 -4.25 18.33
C ALA A 128 9.82 -4.16 16.95
N LYS A 129 9.24 -4.88 16.00
CA LYS A 129 9.67 -4.88 14.60
C LYS A 129 8.49 -4.50 13.70
N PHE A 130 8.76 -3.70 12.67
CA PHE A 130 7.80 -3.31 11.66
C PHE A 130 8.41 -3.49 10.27
N THR A 131 7.72 -4.19 9.38
CA THR A 131 8.21 -4.43 8.01
C THR A 131 7.70 -3.34 7.09
N VAL A 132 8.63 -2.66 6.40
CA VAL A 132 8.35 -1.63 5.40
C VAL A 132 8.74 -2.15 4.01
N LYS A 133 7.82 -2.04 3.05
CA LYS A 133 8.06 -2.31 1.63
C LYS A 133 8.38 -1.00 0.93
N VAL A 134 9.56 -0.88 0.36
CA VAL A 134 9.94 0.22 -0.54
C VAL A 134 9.71 -0.27 -1.96
N GLN A 135 8.75 0.32 -2.67
CA GLN A 135 8.27 -0.18 -3.96
C GLN A 135 7.89 0.97 -4.89
N LYS A 136 7.74 0.68 -6.18
CA LYS A 136 7.12 1.60 -7.12
C LYS A 136 5.62 1.38 -7.12
N THR A 137 4.85 2.45 -7.02
CA THR A 137 3.39 2.42 -7.09
C THR A 137 2.91 2.73 -8.51
N VAL A 138 1.66 2.38 -8.80
CA VAL A 138 1.03 2.69 -10.09
C VAL A 138 0.89 4.20 -10.25
N LYS A 139 1.32 4.74 -11.41
CA LYS A 139 1.21 6.16 -11.76
C LYS A 139 0.20 6.42 -12.87
N SER A 140 0.05 5.47 -13.79
CA SER A 140 -0.94 5.57 -14.86
C SER A 140 -1.42 4.20 -15.32
N LEU A 141 -2.63 4.18 -15.88
CA LEU A 141 -3.27 3.03 -16.50
C LEU A 141 -3.81 3.49 -17.85
N THR A 142 -3.54 2.73 -18.88
CA THR A 142 -4.16 2.89 -20.20
C THR A 142 -4.72 1.55 -20.66
N ILE A 143 -5.78 1.58 -21.45
CA ILE A 143 -6.35 0.38 -22.09
C ILE A 143 -6.54 0.59 -23.57
N SER A 144 -6.47 -0.50 -24.33
CA SER A 144 -6.68 -0.54 -25.78
C SER A 144 -7.30 -1.86 -26.18
N GLY A 145 -8.00 -1.87 -27.30
CA GLY A 145 -8.67 -3.08 -27.82
C GLY A 145 -9.26 -2.86 -29.21
N ALA A 146 -10.05 -3.80 -29.67
CA ALA A 146 -10.83 -3.63 -30.89
C ALA A 146 -11.89 -2.55 -30.70
N ALA A 147 -12.03 -1.64 -31.67
CA ALA A 147 -13.05 -0.59 -31.65
C ALA A 147 -14.42 -1.10 -32.13
N LYS A 148 -14.43 -2.24 -32.81
CA LYS A 148 -15.63 -2.84 -33.42
C LYS A 148 -15.59 -4.35 -33.30
N LEU A 149 -16.74 -4.97 -33.01
CA LEU A 149 -16.91 -6.42 -32.94
C LEU A 149 -18.29 -6.82 -33.45
N GLY A 150 -18.39 -7.99 -34.05
CA GLY A 150 -19.68 -8.62 -34.31
C GLY A 150 -20.28 -9.26 -33.07
N GLY A 151 -21.59 -9.44 -33.04
CA GLY A 151 -22.25 -10.21 -31.98
C GLY A 151 -21.72 -11.65 -31.88
N GLY A 152 -21.48 -12.13 -30.66
CA GLY A 152 -20.93 -13.45 -30.39
C GLY A 152 -19.40 -13.57 -30.53
N GLN A 153 -18.67 -12.48 -30.78
CA GLN A 153 -17.22 -12.48 -30.91
C GLN A 153 -16.54 -12.10 -29.58
N SER A 154 -15.24 -12.38 -29.48
CA SER A 154 -14.40 -12.02 -28.32
C SER A 154 -13.16 -11.26 -28.76
N THR A 155 -12.71 -10.38 -27.88
CA THR A 155 -11.43 -9.65 -28.00
C THR A 155 -10.77 -9.50 -26.64
N THR A 156 -9.47 -9.25 -26.62
CA THR A 156 -8.76 -8.93 -25.38
C THR A 156 -8.55 -7.42 -25.27
N ILE A 157 -9.01 -6.84 -24.19
CA ILE A 157 -8.69 -5.47 -23.80
C ILE A 157 -7.32 -5.50 -23.14
N LYS A 158 -6.34 -4.87 -23.76
CA LYS A 158 -4.97 -4.80 -23.28
C LYS A 158 -4.82 -3.62 -22.34
N ALA A 159 -4.48 -3.89 -21.08
CA ALA A 159 -4.10 -2.85 -20.11
C ALA A 159 -2.59 -2.63 -20.10
N THR A 160 -2.17 -1.39 -19.91
CA THR A 160 -0.77 -1.02 -19.69
C THR A 160 -0.69 -0.14 -18.45
N ILE A 161 0.02 -0.61 -17.46
CA ILE A 161 0.31 0.10 -16.21
C ILE A 161 1.74 0.65 -16.27
N LEU A 162 1.91 1.89 -15.82
CA LEU A 162 3.22 2.51 -15.66
C LEU A 162 3.43 2.94 -14.20
N PRO A 163 4.67 2.87 -13.68
CA PRO A 163 5.84 2.25 -14.34
C PRO A 163 5.65 0.73 -14.50
N LYS A 164 6.33 0.13 -15.48
CA LYS A 164 6.20 -1.33 -15.79
C LYS A 164 6.63 -2.24 -14.64
N ASP A 165 7.44 -1.73 -13.73
CA ASP A 165 7.92 -2.40 -12.51
C ASP A 165 7.17 -1.94 -11.25
N ALA A 166 5.97 -1.34 -11.39
CA ALA A 166 5.07 -1.11 -10.26
C ALA A 166 4.73 -2.44 -9.57
N ALA A 167 4.69 -2.40 -8.24
CA ALA A 167 4.56 -3.62 -7.42
C ALA A 167 3.22 -4.34 -7.63
N ASN A 168 2.18 -3.62 -8.00
CA ASN A 168 0.85 -4.19 -8.26
C ASN A 168 0.39 -3.87 -9.68
N GLN A 169 0.42 -4.87 -10.56
CA GLN A 169 0.00 -4.78 -11.96
C GLN A 169 -1.46 -5.22 -12.18
N LYS A 170 -2.22 -5.46 -11.11
CA LYS A 170 -3.60 -5.93 -11.24
C LYS A 170 -4.55 -4.82 -11.68
N VAL A 171 -5.42 -5.15 -12.64
CA VAL A 171 -6.47 -4.28 -13.16
C VAL A 171 -7.83 -4.93 -12.88
N ILE A 172 -8.78 -4.12 -12.47
CA ILE A 172 -10.18 -4.50 -12.28
C ILE A 172 -10.97 -3.95 -13.47
N TYR A 173 -11.64 -4.85 -14.21
CA TYR A 173 -12.45 -4.48 -15.37
C TYR A 173 -13.93 -4.51 -15.03
N SER A 174 -14.68 -3.59 -15.62
CA SER A 174 -16.14 -3.57 -15.61
C SER A 174 -16.71 -3.04 -16.91
N LEU A 175 -17.99 -3.30 -17.17
CA LEU A 175 -18.73 -2.83 -18.34
C LEU A 175 -19.89 -1.94 -17.89
N ASN A 176 -20.27 -0.99 -18.74
CA ASN A 176 -21.48 -0.18 -18.56
C ASN A 176 -22.76 -0.83 -19.11
N CYS A 177 -22.72 -2.10 -19.48
CA CYS A 177 -23.84 -2.82 -20.07
C CYS A 177 -24.18 -4.09 -19.27
N PRO A 178 -25.43 -4.63 -19.42
CA PRO A 178 -25.79 -5.89 -18.80
C PRO A 178 -25.08 -7.09 -19.46
N ALA A 179 -24.98 -8.20 -18.72
CA ALA A 179 -24.32 -9.42 -19.19
C ALA A 179 -25.00 -10.08 -20.42
N SER A 180 -26.23 -9.68 -20.73
CA SER A 180 -26.95 -10.06 -21.96
C SER A 180 -26.37 -9.41 -23.23
N VAL A 181 -25.61 -8.30 -23.09
CA VAL A 181 -24.96 -7.60 -24.20
C VAL A 181 -23.50 -8.02 -24.33
N ALA A 182 -22.73 -7.96 -23.24
CA ALA A 182 -21.34 -8.36 -23.20
C ALA A 182 -20.90 -8.75 -21.78
N THR A 183 -19.82 -9.53 -21.69
CA THR A 183 -19.14 -9.85 -20.45
C THR A 183 -17.64 -9.59 -20.56
N ILE A 184 -16.97 -9.30 -19.45
CA ILE A 184 -15.52 -9.16 -19.41
C ILE A 184 -14.94 -10.00 -18.27
N SER A 185 -13.86 -10.72 -18.54
CA SER A 185 -13.16 -11.51 -17.55
C SER A 185 -12.17 -10.67 -16.74
N THR A 186 -11.67 -11.22 -15.64
CA THR A 186 -10.60 -10.60 -14.84
C THR A 186 -9.28 -10.46 -15.60
N SER A 187 -9.09 -11.21 -16.69
CA SER A 187 -7.93 -11.10 -17.59
C SER A 187 -8.16 -10.13 -18.77
N GLY A 188 -9.29 -9.43 -18.79
CA GLY A 188 -9.61 -8.46 -19.83
C GLY A 188 -10.16 -9.06 -21.14
N VAL A 189 -10.56 -10.36 -21.15
CA VAL A 189 -11.23 -10.95 -22.32
C VAL A 189 -12.68 -10.49 -22.31
N LEU A 190 -13.04 -9.68 -23.27
CA LEU A 190 -14.39 -9.19 -23.54
C LEU A 190 -15.06 -10.14 -24.55
N THR A 191 -16.24 -10.62 -24.21
CA THR A 191 -17.07 -11.48 -25.07
C THR A 191 -18.43 -10.82 -25.28
N THR A 192 -18.75 -10.52 -26.54
CA THR A 192 -20.04 -9.94 -26.95
C THR A 192 -21.11 -11.03 -27.08
N LYS A 193 -22.36 -10.66 -26.88
CA LYS A 193 -23.53 -11.49 -27.23
C LYS A 193 -24.14 -11.02 -28.53
N ASN A 194 -25.05 -11.80 -29.10
CA ASN A 194 -25.82 -11.37 -30.24
C ASN A 194 -26.73 -10.21 -29.84
N VAL A 195 -26.59 -9.10 -30.52
CA VAL A 195 -27.43 -7.91 -30.38
C VAL A 195 -28.30 -7.76 -31.61
N THR A 196 -29.45 -7.10 -31.49
CA THR A 196 -30.39 -6.83 -32.57
C THR A 196 -30.14 -5.47 -33.24
N GLU A 197 -29.42 -4.59 -32.53
CA GLU A 197 -29.09 -3.21 -32.94
C GLU A 197 -27.63 -2.91 -32.70
N ILE A 198 -27.09 -1.92 -33.42
CA ILE A 198 -25.74 -1.42 -33.17
C ILE A 198 -25.67 -0.90 -31.74
N THR A 199 -24.83 -1.50 -30.92
CA THR A 199 -24.73 -1.22 -29.47
C THR A 199 -23.33 -0.75 -29.10
N THR A 200 -23.25 0.39 -28.42
CA THR A 200 -21.98 0.91 -27.88
C THR A 200 -21.79 0.44 -26.47
N VAL A 201 -20.61 -0.11 -26.18
CA VAL A 201 -20.21 -0.59 -24.86
C VAL A 201 -18.94 0.12 -24.40
N THR A 202 -18.93 0.58 -23.16
CA THR A 202 -17.75 1.16 -22.51
C THR A 202 -17.15 0.17 -21.52
N VAL A 203 -15.88 -0.13 -21.72
CA VAL A 203 -15.04 -0.88 -20.76
C VAL A 203 -14.41 0.12 -19.80
N ASN A 204 -14.57 -0.10 -18.51
CA ASN A 204 -13.86 0.62 -17.46
C ASN A 204 -12.78 -0.29 -16.89
N ALA A 205 -11.58 0.25 -16.71
CA ALA A 205 -10.46 -0.41 -16.09
C ALA A 205 -9.94 0.45 -14.93
N VAL A 206 -9.74 -0.14 -13.78
CA VAL A 206 -9.29 0.55 -12.56
C VAL A 206 -8.10 -0.20 -11.99
N SER A 207 -7.07 0.53 -11.53
CA SER A 207 -5.94 -0.06 -10.82
C SER A 207 -6.40 -0.65 -9.48
N ALA A 208 -6.04 -1.91 -9.22
CA ALA A 208 -6.32 -2.55 -7.94
C ALA A 208 -5.50 -1.97 -6.77
N GLU A 209 -4.45 -1.20 -7.05
CA GLU A 209 -3.63 -0.51 -6.03
C GLU A 209 -4.23 0.85 -5.66
N ASN A 210 -4.72 1.60 -6.65
CA ASN A 210 -5.24 2.95 -6.46
C ASN A 210 -6.47 3.15 -7.36
N SER A 211 -7.64 3.20 -6.75
CA SER A 211 -8.92 3.36 -7.47
C SER A 211 -9.09 4.70 -8.20
N THR A 212 -8.27 5.71 -7.90
CA THR A 212 -8.28 6.98 -8.64
C THR A 212 -7.59 6.88 -10.01
N ILE A 213 -6.80 5.81 -10.24
CA ILE A 213 -6.13 5.57 -11.52
C ILE A 213 -6.99 4.60 -12.33
N SER A 214 -7.65 5.15 -13.34
CA SER A 214 -8.58 4.43 -14.21
C SER A 214 -8.42 4.82 -15.67
N ALA A 215 -8.96 4.00 -16.57
CA ALA A 215 -9.03 4.24 -18.00
C ALA A 215 -10.32 3.65 -18.56
N THR A 216 -10.80 4.21 -19.68
CA THR A 216 -12.00 3.75 -20.38
C THR A 216 -11.69 3.44 -21.83
N TRP A 217 -12.42 2.49 -22.39
CA TRP A 217 -12.35 2.11 -23.81
C TRP A 217 -13.75 1.86 -24.33
N THR A 218 -14.08 2.45 -25.48
CA THR A 218 -15.38 2.29 -26.10
C THR A 218 -15.27 1.40 -27.32
N LEU A 219 -16.19 0.46 -27.48
CA LEU A 219 -16.32 -0.38 -28.65
C LEU A 219 -17.78 -0.41 -29.13
N VAL A 220 -17.95 -0.69 -30.42
CA VAL A 220 -19.27 -0.84 -31.05
C VAL A 220 -19.48 -2.30 -31.41
N ILE A 221 -20.61 -2.86 -30.98
CA ILE A 221 -21.06 -4.21 -31.32
C ILE A 221 -22.06 -4.11 -32.45
N TYR A 222 -21.79 -4.84 -33.53
CA TYR A 222 -22.67 -4.94 -34.69
C TYR A 222 -23.51 -6.20 -34.60
N PRO A 223 -24.78 -6.16 -35.02
CA PRO A 223 -25.62 -7.36 -35.15
C PRO A 223 -24.96 -8.38 -36.06
N LYS A 224 -25.16 -9.65 -35.77
CA LYS A 224 -24.70 -10.73 -36.65
C LYS A 224 -25.58 -10.77 -37.90
N THR A 225 -24.98 -10.64 -39.10
CA THR A 225 -25.68 -10.81 -40.37
C THR A 225 -26.32 -12.18 -40.45
N THR A 226 -27.61 -12.23 -40.66
CA THR A 226 -28.40 -13.47 -40.75
C THR A 226 -28.83 -13.81 -42.16
N LYS A 227 -28.87 -12.80 -43.06
CA LYS A 227 -29.28 -12.99 -44.44
C LYS A 227 -28.53 -12.03 -45.34
N LEU A 228 -28.10 -12.52 -46.50
CA LEU A 228 -27.67 -11.72 -47.62
C LEU A 228 -28.71 -11.85 -48.72
N THR A 229 -29.06 -10.72 -49.36
CA THR A 229 -29.93 -10.69 -50.52
C THR A 229 -29.15 -10.06 -51.64
N LEU A 230 -29.15 -10.71 -52.81
CA LEU A 230 -28.54 -10.24 -54.03
C LEU A 230 -29.66 -9.91 -55.02
N THR A 231 -29.69 -8.67 -55.52
CA THR A 231 -30.67 -8.19 -56.48
C THR A 231 -29.96 -7.60 -57.68
N ALA A 232 -30.64 -7.60 -58.82
CA ALA A 232 -30.18 -6.99 -60.06
C ALA A 232 -31.33 -6.20 -60.71
N ALA A 233 -31.02 -5.16 -61.43
CA ALA A 233 -32.01 -4.38 -62.19
C ALA A 233 -32.65 -5.18 -63.31
N SER A 234 -31.96 -6.25 -63.74
CA SER A 234 -32.44 -7.18 -64.75
C SER A 234 -31.97 -8.59 -64.46
N SER A 235 -32.78 -9.59 -64.78
CA SER A 235 -32.43 -11.02 -64.72
C SER A 235 -31.65 -11.50 -65.94
N TRP A 236 -31.38 -10.65 -66.91
CA TRP A 236 -30.63 -10.94 -68.13
C TRP A 236 -29.73 -9.78 -68.51
N VAL A 237 -28.68 -10.04 -69.29
CA VAL A 237 -27.75 -9.05 -69.82
C VAL A 237 -27.31 -9.50 -71.19
N ASN A 238 -27.23 -8.55 -72.18
CA ASN A 238 -26.77 -8.85 -73.52
C ASN A 238 -25.27 -9.09 -73.59
N VAL A 239 -24.81 -9.84 -74.55
CA VAL A 239 -23.37 -10.05 -74.81
C VAL A 239 -22.64 -8.70 -74.95
N GLY A 240 -21.59 -8.50 -74.11
CA GLY A 240 -20.81 -7.27 -74.08
C GLY A 240 -21.41 -6.14 -73.25
N ALA A 241 -22.63 -6.28 -72.68
CA ALA A 241 -23.24 -5.35 -71.76
C ALA A 241 -22.94 -5.76 -70.25
N SER A 242 -23.29 -4.90 -69.34
CA SER A 242 -23.17 -5.14 -67.90
C SER A 242 -24.47 -4.91 -67.18
N VAL A 243 -24.68 -5.60 -66.04
CA VAL A 243 -25.75 -5.36 -65.09
C VAL A 243 -25.19 -5.15 -63.72
N GLN A 244 -25.66 -4.14 -63.00
CA GLN A 244 -25.27 -3.86 -61.66
C GLN A 244 -25.98 -4.80 -60.69
N LEU A 245 -25.19 -5.52 -59.87
CA LEU A 245 -25.72 -6.30 -58.79
C LEU A 245 -25.66 -5.49 -57.47
N HIS A 246 -26.71 -5.59 -56.69
CA HIS A 246 -26.82 -4.96 -55.36
C HIS A 246 -26.90 -6.04 -54.29
N VAL A 247 -26.05 -5.90 -53.27
CA VAL A 247 -26.05 -6.78 -52.09
C VAL A 247 -26.61 -6.00 -50.93
N SER A 248 -27.58 -6.57 -50.23
CA SER A 248 -28.03 -6.12 -48.92
C SER A 248 -27.87 -7.20 -47.86
N ALA A 249 -27.61 -6.77 -46.65
CA ALA A 249 -27.46 -7.65 -45.48
C ALA A 249 -28.59 -7.38 -44.49
N THR A 250 -29.00 -8.38 -43.72
CA THR A 250 -29.97 -8.22 -42.64
C THR A 250 -29.35 -8.79 -41.37
N PRO A 251 -29.39 -8.07 -40.23
CA PRO A 251 -29.77 -6.63 -40.13
C PRO A 251 -28.75 -5.71 -40.83
N GLU A 252 -29.18 -4.50 -41.13
CA GLU A 252 -28.36 -3.46 -41.79
C GLU A 252 -27.32 -2.84 -40.82
#